data_c3b97d7cbc47f60b6608d6ca68ae5694
#
_entry.id   c3b97d7cbc47f60b6608d6ca68ae5694
#
_cell.length_a   1.000
_cell.length_b   1.000
_cell.length_c   1.000
_cell.angle_alpha   90.00
_cell.angle_beta   90.00
_cell.angle_gamma   90.00
#
_symmetry.space_group_name_H-M   'P 1'
#
loop_
_entity.id
_entity.type
_entity.pdbx_description
1 polymer ?
#
loop_
_entity_poly.entity_id
_entity_poly.type
_entity_poly.pdbx_seq_one_letter_code
_entity_poly.pdbx_strand_id
1 'polypeptide(L)'
;MRVAIVYPPMKSEKGVALLTQNRQFQWFSRPTYIFPVVPATAATMLKKAGHEVLFLDGIASEKTPEEFESELWEFSPDYVVVETKTPVVKRHWKWIAEAKKKSSASIVLVGDHVTALPEESMAQCPVDFILTGGDWDFLLKNLVASDGDASKYESGIWYRENAEVKNTGRFKLDHNLNDAPWIDRDLVHWELYAKKNGNFRRTPGTYIMSGRDCWHAKCTFCSWTTLYPTYRTRDAIDVVDEIEMLVEKYGIRELMDDSGSLPVGAWLETFCNEIIRRGLNKKLRIDCNMRFGRLKYEDYLLMRKAGFRLVLFGVESANQKTLDRFVKALKVEDVEKGCEWAHKAGLDVHLTFMFGHAWEGPEEMANTVRFARKLLANGWASTLQCTLTIPYPGTPLFKELEAAGGLHTLDWDEYDMRRAVTRTPLASEAEIKCAIQQVYRGFLQPRALWHRFTSTRTLFDLGFYYRGLRSLIGHLVDFK
;
A
#
# COMPACT_ATOMS: atom_id res chain seq x y z
N MET A 1 -23.32 9.69 16.81
CA MET A 1 -21.91 9.88 17.16
C MET A 1 -21.22 10.71 16.10
N ARG A 2 -20.22 11.48 16.50
CA ARG A 2 -19.34 12.28 15.64
C ARG A 2 -17.98 11.58 15.56
N VAL A 3 -17.58 11.13 14.38
CA VAL A 3 -16.37 10.33 14.19
C VAL A 3 -15.43 11.05 13.21
N ALA A 4 -14.20 11.34 13.65
CA ALA A 4 -13.16 11.89 12.81
C ALA A 4 -12.16 10.78 12.41
N ILE A 5 -11.95 10.56 11.12
CA ILE A 5 -10.88 9.68 10.59
C ILE A 5 -9.80 10.58 10.06
N VAL A 6 -8.60 10.49 10.64
CA VAL A 6 -7.60 11.54 10.44
C VAL A 6 -6.19 11.01 10.14
N TYR A 7 -5.46 11.80 9.35
CA TYR A 7 -4.01 11.71 9.20
C TYR A 7 -3.39 13.02 9.70
N PRO A 8 -2.86 13.05 10.94
CA PRO A 8 -2.20 14.24 11.47
C PRO A 8 -1.02 14.67 10.59
N PRO A 9 -0.80 15.98 10.37
CA PRO A 9 0.33 16.47 9.59
C PRO A 9 1.65 15.98 10.16
N MET A 10 2.54 15.50 9.28
CA MET A 10 3.86 15.05 9.67
C MET A 10 4.92 15.71 8.79
N LYS A 11 5.76 16.51 9.40
CA LYS A 11 6.97 17.06 8.76
C LYS A 11 8.20 16.38 9.34
N SER A 12 9.18 16.12 8.50
CA SER A 12 10.48 15.58 8.87
C SER A 12 11.53 16.11 7.90
N GLU A 13 12.79 16.18 8.33
CA GLU A 13 13.94 16.38 7.42
C GLU A 13 14.00 15.30 6.32
N LYS A 14 13.42 14.12 6.59
CA LYS A 14 13.29 13.03 5.63
C LYS A 14 12.23 13.30 4.54
N GLY A 15 11.41 14.33 4.65
CA GLY A 15 10.33 14.66 3.72
C GLY A 15 8.94 14.48 4.30
N VAL A 16 7.97 14.15 3.43
CA VAL A 16 6.55 13.93 3.76
C VAL A 16 6.28 12.44 3.91
N ALA A 17 5.60 12.07 5.00
CA ALA A 17 5.19 10.69 5.27
C ALA A 17 4.04 10.29 4.33
N LEU A 18 4.18 9.19 3.60
CA LEU A 18 3.08 8.62 2.83
C LEU A 18 2.39 7.51 3.61
N LEU A 19 1.39 7.86 4.40
CA LEU A 19 0.63 6.90 5.23
C LEU A 19 -0.45 6.16 4.43
N THR A 20 -1.03 6.81 3.45
CA THR A 20 -2.10 6.23 2.61
C THR A 20 -1.61 5.13 1.67
N GLN A 21 -0.30 4.97 1.49
CA GLN A 21 0.25 3.85 0.74
C GLN A 21 0.13 2.55 1.53
N ASN A 22 -0.59 1.60 0.98
CA ASN A 22 -0.97 0.40 1.71
C ASN A 22 0.20 -0.53 2.06
N ARG A 23 1.22 -0.71 1.20
CA ARG A 23 2.20 -1.80 1.35
C ARG A 23 3.59 -1.40 1.76
N GLN A 24 3.92 -0.14 1.64
CA GLN A 24 5.25 0.36 1.95
C GLN A 24 5.14 1.72 2.58
N PHE A 25 6.00 1.99 3.55
CA PHE A 25 6.13 3.33 4.09
C PHE A 25 7.41 3.97 3.57
N GLN A 26 7.31 5.17 3.04
CA GLN A 26 8.47 5.97 2.67
C GLN A 26 8.25 7.44 3.03
N TRP A 27 9.34 8.12 3.30
CA TRP A 27 9.40 9.57 3.33
C TRP A 27 9.73 10.07 1.93
N PHE A 28 8.92 10.94 1.39
CA PHE A 28 9.11 11.47 0.05
C PHE A 28 9.49 12.95 0.10
N SER A 29 10.55 13.33 -0.63
CA SER A 29 10.86 14.73 -0.91
C SER A 29 9.78 15.37 -1.81
N ARG A 30 9.07 14.55 -2.58
CA ARG A 30 7.94 14.91 -3.45
C ARG A 30 6.85 13.87 -3.29
N PRO A 31 5.83 14.15 -2.48
CA PRO A 31 4.81 13.18 -2.17
C PRO A 31 3.95 12.86 -3.40
N THR A 32 3.60 11.59 -3.50
CA THR A 32 2.54 11.07 -4.35
C THR A 32 1.40 10.64 -3.44
N TYR A 33 0.28 11.36 -3.48
CA TYR A 33 -0.84 11.05 -2.60
C TYR A 33 -1.65 9.90 -3.17
N ILE A 34 -1.76 8.81 -2.39
CA ILE A 34 -2.53 7.60 -2.73
C ILE A 34 -3.87 7.67 -2.02
N PHE A 35 -4.95 7.39 -2.73
CA PHE A 35 -6.29 7.41 -2.16
C PHE A 35 -6.44 6.33 -1.07
N PRO A 36 -6.86 6.69 0.16
CA PRO A 36 -6.90 5.80 1.32
C PRO A 36 -8.17 4.92 1.30
N VAL A 37 -8.16 3.81 0.56
CA VAL A 37 -9.37 3.01 0.29
C VAL A 37 -10.03 2.50 1.56
N VAL A 38 -9.29 1.87 2.49
CA VAL A 38 -9.89 1.29 3.71
C VAL A 38 -10.43 2.37 4.65
N PRO A 39 -9.68 3.45 4.97
CA PRO A 39 -10.22 4.57 5.75
C PRO A 39 -11.44 5.25 5.11
N ALA A 40 -11.42 5.39 3.79
CA ALA A 40 -12.56 5.97 3.04
C ALA A 40 -13.80 5.05 3.09
N THR A 41 -13.60 3.73 3.05
CA THR A 41 -14.66 2.75 3.25
C THR A 41 -15.25 2.88 4.66
N ALA A 42 -14.41 2.95 5.70
CA ALA A 42 -14.84 3.15 7.08
C ALA A 42 -15.68 4.43 7.25
N ALA A 43 -15.20 5.56 6.70
CA ALA A 43 -15.91 6.83 6.71
C ALA A 43 -17.30 6.71 6.07
N THR A 44 -17.36 6.04 4.91
CA THR A 44 -18.62 5.85 4.19
C THR A 44 -19.59 4.93 4.93
N MET A 45 -19.08 3.85 5.54
CA MET A 45 -19.89 2.93 6.37
C MET A 45 -20.54 3.66 7.55
N LEU A 46 -19.77 4.48 8.26
CA LEU A 46 -20.24 5.26 9.40
C LEU A 46 -21.29 6.30 8.97
N LYS A 47 -21.04 7.03 7.90
CA LYS A 47 -22.00 8.00 7.35
C LYS A 47 -23.32 7.32 6.97
N LYS A 48 -23.27 6.15 6.31
CA LYS A 48 -24.46 5.36 5.97
C LYS A 48 -25.19 4.80 7.20
N ALA A 49 -24.47 4.58 8.30
CA ALA A 49 -25.07 4.20 9.59
C ALA A 49 -25.68 5.39 10.35
N GLY A 50 -25.68 6.61 9.79
CA GLY A 50 -26.31 7.80 10.39
C GLY A 50 -25.39 8.58 11.33
N HIS A 51 -24.08 8.33 11.32
CA HIS A 51 -23.12 9.11 12.10
C HIS A 51 -22.65 10.35 11.34
N GLU A 52 -22.27 11.41 12.07
CA GLU A 52 -21.55 12.53 11.49
C GLU A 52 -20.08 12.14 11.33
N VAL A 53 -19.52 12.35 10.15
CA VAL A 53 -18.16 11.92 9.84
C VAL A 53 -17.34 13.07 9.28
N LEU A 54 -16.17 13.31 9.88
CA LEU A 54 -15.11 14.15 9.35
C LEU A 54 -13.99 13.25 8.82
N PHE A 55 -13.63 13.41 7.54
CA PHE A 55 -12.41 12.82 6.99
C PHE A 55 -11.37 13.92 6.81
N LEU A 56 -10.28 13.88 7.56
CA LEU A 56 -9.29 14.96 7.59
C LEU A 56 -7.87 14.42 7.36
N ASP A 57 -7.41 14.47 6.11
CA ASP A 57 -6.03 14.16 5.77
C ASP A 57 -5.18 15.44 5.78
N GLY A 58 -4.53 15.72 6.91
CA GLY A 58 -3.65 16.87 7.08
C GLY A 58 -2.35 16.76 6.27
N ILE A 59 -2.00 15.56 5.81
CA ILE A 59 -0.82 15.33 4.97
C ILE A 59 -1.15 15.68 3.52
N ALA A 60 -2.21 15.12 2.96
CA ALA A 60 -2.62 15.35 1.57
C ALA A 60 -3.12 16.78 1.32
N SER A 61 -3.78 17.37 2.33
CA SER A 61 -4.22 18.77 2.29
C SER A 61 -3.11 19.79 2.62
N GLU A 62 -1.91 19.29 2.98
CA GLU A 62 -0.74 20.13 3.29
C GLU A 62 -0.97 21.13 4.43
N LYS A 63 -1.86 20.78 5.39
CA LYS A 63 -2.20 21.62 6.54
C LYS A 63 -1.03 21.78 7.52
N THR A 64 -0.99 22.93 8.19
CA THR A 64 -0.16 23.07 9.39
C THR A 64 -0.77 22.29 10.56
N PRO A 65 0.01 21.95 11.61
CA PRO A 65 -0.55 21.32 12.81
C PRO A 65 -1.68 22.13 13.44
N GLU A 66 -1.55 23.47 13.45
CA GLU A 66 -2.52 24.39 14.02
C GLU A 66 -3.85 24.40 13.25
N GLU A 67 -3.78 24.48 11.90
CA GLU A 67 -4.97 24.40 11.02
C GLU A 67 -5.68 23.06 11.14
N PHE A 68 -4.92 21.98 11.20
CA PHE A 68 -5.44 20.64 11.36
C PHE A 68 -6.16 20.46 12.71
N GLU A 69 -5.52 20.87 13.80
CA GLU A 69 -6.10 20.75 15.15
C GLU A 69 -7.32 21.67 15.32
N SER A 70 -7.30 22.88 14.76
CA SER A 70 -8.45 23.78 14.79
C SER A 70 -9.68 23.13 14.17
N GLU A 71 -9.55 22.56 12.96
CA GLU A 71 -10.65 21.92 12.25
C GLU A 71 -11.12 20.64 12.96
N LEU A 72 -10.18 19.83 13.46
CA LEU A 72 -10.49 18.62 14.19
C LEU A 72 -11.29 18.90 15.47
N TRP A 73 -10.85 19.86 16.28
CA TRP A 73 -11.49 20.13 17.57
C TRP A 73 -12.75 20.98 17.44
N GLU A 74 -12.89 21.81 16.40
CA GLU A 74 -14.13 22.47 16.04
C GLU A 74 -15.23 21.45 15.69
N PHE A 75 -14.86 20.37 15.02
CA PHE A 75 -15.77 19.25 14.75
C PHE A 75 -16.27 18.58 16.05
N SER A 76 -15.59 18.71 17.19
CA SER A 76 -15.94 18.11 18.49
C SER A 76 -16.27 16.61 18.37
N PRO A 77 -15.33 15.75 17.95
CA PRO A 77 -15.58 14.33 17.73
C PRO A 77 -15.79 13.57 19.03
N ASP A 78 -16.64 12.53 19.00
CA ASP A 78 -16.72 11.49 20.03
C ASP A 78 -15.56 10.49 19.88
N TYR A 79 -15.20 10.17 18.63
CA TYR A 79 -14.10 9.28 18.28
C TYR A 79 -13.14 9.93 17.28
N VAL A 80 -11.84 9.77 17.52
CA VAL A 80 -10.78 10.15 16.58
C VAL A 80 -10.01 8.89 16.17
N VAL A 81 -10.06 8.54 14.90
CA VAL A 81 -9.41 7.34 14.34
C VAL A 81 -8.15 7.73 13.61
N VAL A 82 -7.02 7.14 13.99
CA VAL A 82 -5.70 7.39 13.39
C VAL A 82 -5.13 6.10 12.82
N GLU A 83 -4.82 6.08 11.52
CA GLU A 83 -4.06 4.98 10.94
C GLU A 83 -2.57 5.22 11.16
N THR A 84 -1.87 4.21 11.69
CA THR A 84 -0.43 4.27 11.94
C THR A 84 0.33 3.17 11.20
N LYS A 85 1.62 3.41 11.02
CA LYS A 85 2.58 2.43 10.49
C LYS A 85 3.84 2.43 11.34
N THR A 86 4.57 1.32 11.32
CA THR A 86 5.77 1.13 12.15
C THR A 86 6.71 2.35 12.15
N PRO A 87 7.12 2.96 11.02
CA PRO A 87 8.10 4.06 11.03
C PRO A 87 7.59 5.38 11.62
N VAL A 88 6.32 5.48 11.95
CA VAL A 88 5.72 6.73 12.47
C VAL A 88 4.92 6.54 13.75
N VAL A 89 4.85 5.31 14.26
CA VAL A 89 4.03 4.98 15.43
C VAL A 89 4.43 5.80 16.65
N LYS A 90 5.72 6.02 16.90
CA LYS A 90 6.20 6.84 18.02
C LYS A 90 5.76 8.31 17.90
N ARG A 91 5.61 8.83 16.68
CA ARG A 91 5.07 10.17 16.45
C ARG A 91 3.58 10.23 16.77
N HIS A 92 2.84 9.20 16.39
CA HIS A 92 1.42 9.09 16.74
C HIS A 92 1.22 8.93 18.25
N TRP A 93 2.03 8.15 18.96
CA TRP A 93 1.96 8.07 20.43
C TRP A 93 2.12 9.43 21.10
N LYS A 94 3.09 10.25 20.64
CA LYS A 94 3.26 11.61 21.14
C LYS A 94 2.07 12.50 20.82
N TRP A 95 1.59 12.45 19.58
CA TRP A 95 0.42 13.21 19.17
C TRP A 95 -0.83 12.83 20.00
N ILE A 96 -1.08 11.53 20.21
CA ILE A 96 -2.18 11.02 21.03
C ILE A 96 -2.09 11.55 22.46
N ALA A 97 -0.91 11.54 23.06
CA ALA A 97 -0.72 12.05 24.42
C ALA A 97 -1.04 13.55 24.52
N GLU A 98 -0.73 14.34 23.51
CA GLU A 98 -1.10 15.78 23.47
C GLU A 98 -2.58 15.97 23.15
N ALA A 99 -3.14 15.18 22.24
CA ALA A 99 -4.57 15.23 21.88
C ALA A 99 -5.48 14.94 23.10
N LYS A 100 -5.11 13.96 23.92
CA LYS A 100 -5.88 13.61 25.16
C LYS A 100 -5.85 14.71 26.22
N LYS A 101 -4.91 15.66 26.17
CA LYS A 101 -4.91 16.85 27.06
C LYS A 101 -5.90 17.91 26.58
N LYS A 102 -6.24 17.91 25.28
CA LYS A 102 -7.06 18.92 24.63
C LYS A 102 -8.52 18.51 24.46
N SER A 103 -8.81 17.22 24.46
CA SER A 103 -10.12 16.68 24.17
C SER A 103 -10.44 15.43 24.96
N SER A 104 -11.72 15.24 25.29
CA SER A 104 -12.27 14.01 25.90
C SER A 104 -12.62 12.94 24.86
N ALA A 105 -12.42 13.19 23.57
CA ALA A 105 -12.67 12.22 22.50
C ALA A 105 -11.94 10.90 22.75
N SER A 106 -12.59 9.80 22.42
CA SER A 106 -11.97 8.48 22.43
C SER A 106 -11.06 8.33 21.20
N ILE A 107 -9.79 8.01 21.43
CA ILE A 107 -8.83 7.84 20.35
C ILE A 107 -8.70 6.37 19.98
N VAL A 108 -8.88 6.08 18.70
CA VAL A 108 -8.80 4.75 18.09
C VAL A 108 -7.58 4.68 17.20
N LEU A 109 -6.68 3.73 17.46
CA LEU A 109 -5.48 3.53 16.65
C LEU A 109 -5.62 2.25 15.82
N VAL A 110 -5.30 2.31 14.52
CA VAL A 110 -5.42 1.21 13.57
C VAL A 110 -4.16 1.08 12.72
N GLY A 111 -3.97 -0.04 12.04
CA GLY A 111 -2.87 -0.26 11.11
C GLY A 111 -2.01 -1.48 11.39
N ASP A 112 -0.94 -1.65 10.62
CA ASP A 112 -0.10 -2.85 10.65
C ASP A 112 0.71 -3.00 11.94
N HIS A 113 1.31 -1.91 12.42
CA HIS A 113 2.10 -1.93 13.64
C HIS A 113 1.27 -2.35 14.86
N VAL A 114 0.13 -1.70 15.05
CA VAL A 114 -0.75 -1.96 16.22
C VAL A 114 -1.49 -3.28 16.11
N THR A 115 -1.61 -3.85 14.92
CA THR A 115 -2.09 -5.22 14.75
C THR A 115 -1.05 -6.24 15.20
N ALA A 116 0.23 -5.93 15.00
CA ALA A 116 1.34 -6.80 15.39
C ALA A 116 1.71 -6.67 16.87
N LEU A 117 1.71 -5.44 17.40
CA LEU A 117 2.19 -5.09 18.75
C LEU A 117 1.17 -4.17 19.46
N PRO A 118 -0.08 -4.64 19.70
CA PRO A 118 -1.10 -3.80 20.32
C PRO A 118 -0.77 -3.43 21.77
N GLU A 119 -0.18 -4.35 22.55
CA GLU A 119 0.21 -4.12 23.94
C GLU A 119 1.22 -2.98 24.06
N GLU A 120 2.17 -2.91 23.12
CA GLU A 120 3.18 -1.85 23.13
C GLU A 120 2.51 -0.47 23.00
N SER A 121 1.62 -0.29 22.05
CA SER A 121 0.94 1.00 21.87
C SER A 121 0.01 1.35 23.02
N MET A 122 -0.66 0.34 23.62
CA MET A 122 -1.44 0.54 24.84
C MET A 122 -0.56 0.98 26.02
N ALA A 123 0.68 0.51 26.10
CA ALA A 123 1.61 0.90 27.17
C ALA A 123 2.25 2.28 26.92
N GLN A 124 2.52 2.64 25.67
CA GLN A 124 3.30 3.82 25.30
C GLN A 124 2.48 5.12 25.25
N CYS A 125 1.17 5.05 25.04
CA CYS A 125 0.31 6.24 24.95
C CYS A 125 -1.09 5.99 25.51
N PRO A 126 -1.82 7.05 25.88
CA PRO A 126 -3.18 6.95 26.43
C PRO A 126 -4.24 6.75 25.33
N VAL A 127 -3.97 5.85 24.38
CA VAL A 127 -4.96 5.45 23.38
C VAL A 127 -6.10 4.68 24.06
N ASP A 128 -7.33 4.93 23.66
CA ASP A 128 -8.51 4.30 24.27
C ASP A 128 -8.79 2.95 23.62
N PHE A 129 -8.66 2.85 22.28
CA PHE A 129 -8.95 1.65 21.51
C PHE A 129 -7.87 1.35 20.48
N ILE A 130 -7.61 0.06 20.23
CA ILE A 130 -6.87 -0.42 19.07
C ILE A 130 -7.74 -1.43 18.35
N LEU A 131 -7.92 -1.23 17.03
CA LEU A 131 -8.58 -2.21 16.17
C LEU A 131 -7.52 -2.95 15.36
N THR A 132 -7.46 -4.26 15.53
CA THR A 132 -6.45 -5.11 14.90
C THR A 132 -7.00 -5.80 13.66
N GLY A 133 -6.09 -6.16 12.73
CA GLY A 133 -6.45 -6.80 11.46
C GLY A 133 -6.85 -5.82 10.37
N GLY A 134 -6.99 -6.35 9.17
CA GLY A 134 -7.22 -5.55 7.97
C GLY A 134 -8.66 -5.07 7.78
N ASP A 135 -9.63 -5.70 8.47
CA ASP A 135 -11.05 -5.32 8.43
C ASP A 135 -11.42 -4.33 9.54
N TRP A 136 -10.48 -3.51 9.96
CA TRP A 136 -10.72 -2.53 11.01
C TRP A 136 -11.83 -1.52 10.67
N ASP A 137 -12.18 -1.32 9.41
CA ASP A 137 -13.33 -0.54 8.96
C ASP A 137 -14.67 -1.13 9.46
N PHE A 138 -14.83 -2.45 9.39
CA PHE A 138 -15.97 -3.16 9.97
C PHE A 138 -15.93 -3.13 11.50
N LEU A 139 -14.76 -3.36 12.10
CA LEU A 139 -14.59 -3.27 13.56
C LEU A 139 -14.91 -1.86 14.08
N LEU A 140 -14.53 -0.82 13.35
CA LEU A 140 -14.85 0.57 13.71
C LEU A 140 -16.37 0.80 13.68
N LYS A 141 -17.06 0.31 12.66
CA LYS A 141 -18.52 0.35 12.61
C LYS A 141 -19.15 -0.36 13.81
N ASN A 142 -18.65 -1.55 14.17
CA ASN A 142 -19.11 -2.30 15.35
C ASN A 142 -18.84 -1.51 16.64
N LEU A 143 -17.62 -0.99 16.84
CA LEU A 143 -17.24 -0.21 18.02
C LEU A 143 -18.17 0.98 18.23
N VAL A 144 -18.41 1.78 17.19
CA VAL A 144 -19.27 2.97 17.28
C VAL A 144 -20.74 2.59 17.52
N ALA A 145 -21.23 1.52 16.90
CA ALA A 145 -22.59 1.02 17.09
C ALA A 145 -22.81 0.40 18.48
N SER A 146 -21.76 -0.05 19.14
CA SER A 146 -21.83 -0.67 20.48
C SER A 146 -22.06 0.35 21.61
N ASP A 147 -21.86 1.64 21.33
CA ASP A 147 -22.12 2.75 22.27
C ASP A 147 -21.52 2.54 23.68
N GLY A 148 -20.27 2.06 23.72
CA GLY A 148 -19.54 1.78 24.97
C GLY A 148 -19.85 0.43 25.64
N ASP A 149 -20.78 -0.36 25.12
CA ASP A 149 -21.08 -1.69 25.63
C ASP A 149 -20.06 -2.73 25.13
N ALA A 150 -19.04 -3.00 25.95
CA ALA A 150 -17.97 -3.92 25.62
C ALA A 150 -18.44 -5.37 25.35
N SER A 151 -19.62 -5.75 25.82
CA SER A 151 -20.18 -7.09 25.56
C SER A 151 -20.56 -7.30 24.08
N LYS A 152 -20.68 -6.22 23.31
CA LYS A 152 -21.02 -6.20 21.89
C LYS A 152 -19.82 -6.06 20.97
N TYR A 153 -18.61 -5.89 21.51
CA TYR A 153 -17.41 -5.73 20.71
C TYR A 153 -17.06 -7.02 19.98
N GLU A 154 -16.79 -6.89 18.70
CA GLU A 154 -16.25 -7.97 17.88
C GLU A 154 -14.82 -8.35 18.28
N SER A 155 -14.37 -9.53 17.85
CA SER A 155 -13.00 -10.00 18.09
C SER A 155 -11.98 -9.11 17.40
N GLY A 156 -10.90 -8.74 18.09
CA GLY A 156 -9.81 -7.92 17.54
C GLY A 156 -9.78 -6.48 18.11
N ILE A 157 -10.64 -6.16 19.06
CA ILE A 157 -10.68 -4.86 19.72
C ILE A 157 -9.89 -4.90 21.04
N TRP A 158 -8.92 -4.02 21.18
CA TRP A 158 -8.23 -3.71 22.43
C TRP A 158 -8.80 -2.41 22.98
N TYR A 159 -9.03 -2.34 24.29
CA TYR A 159 -9.65 -1.18 24.92
C TYR A 159 -9.24 -1.00 26.38
N ARG A 160 -9.45 0.20 26.91
CA ARG A 160 -9.25 0.49 28.33
C ARG A 160 -10.60 0.48 29.07
N GLU A 161 -10.63 -0.20 30.18
CA GLU A 161 -11.72 -0.17 31.11
C GLU A 161 -11.18 -0.01 32.55
N ASN A 162 -11.57 1.04 33.26
CA ASN A 162 -11.10 1.35 34.61
C ASN A 162 -9.53 1.36 34.71
N ALA A 163 -8.85 1.93 33.71
CA ALA A 163 -7.40 1.97 33.54
C ALA A 163 -6.74 0.60 33.23
N GLU A 164 -7.48 -0.49 33.21
CA GLU A 164 -6.98 -1.80 32.76
C GLU A 164 -7.08 -1.93 31.24
N VAL A 165 -6.07 -2.59 30.64
CA VAL A 165 -6.10 -2.94 29.22
C VAL A 165 -6.76 -4.30 29.06
N LYS A 166 -7.83 -4.32 28.25
CA LYS A 166 -8.57 -5.54 27.89
C LYS A 166 -8.55 -5.75 26.39
N ASN A 167 -8.88 -6.97 25.95
CA ASN A 167 -9.07 -7.27 24.53
C ASN A 167 -10.14 -8.34 24.32
N THR A 168 -10.70 -8.36 23.12
CA THR A 168 -11.73 -9.31 22.72
C THR A 168 -11.17 -10.55 21.98
N GLY A 169 -9.87 -10.79 22.10
CA GLY A 169 -9.16 -11.88 21.43
C GLY A 169 -8.69 -11.52 20.01
N ARG A 170 -8.28 -12.54 19.27
CA ARG A 170 -7.72 -12.35 17.92
C ARG A 170 -8.81 -11.93 16.94
N PHE A 171 -8.52 -10.94 16.08
CA PHE A 171 -9.41 -10.51 15.00
C PHE A 171 -9.77 -11.66 14.05
N LYS A 172 -10.94 -11.54 13.44
CA LYS A 172 -11.43 -12.43 12.38
C LYS A 172 -11.57 -11.66 11.08
N LEU A 173 -11.44 -12.36 9.97
CA LEU A 173 -11.66 -11.82 8.62
C LEU A 173 -12.80 -12.61 7.95
N ASP A 174 -13.98 -12.52 8.55
CA ASP A 174 -15.19 -13.22 8.15
C ASP A 174 -16.29 -12.29 7.61
N HIS A 175 -16.03 -10.98 7.56
CA HIS A 175 -16.94 -10.03 6.94
C HIS A 175 -17.05 -10.27 5.42
N ASN A 176 -18.27 -10.17 4.90
CA ASN A 176 -18.50 -10.17 3.47
C ASN A 176 -18.12 -8.80 2.88
N LEU A 177 -17.14 -8.77 1.98
CA LEU A 177 -16.69 -7.52 1.38
C LEU A 177 -17.75 -6.84 0.49
N ASN A 178 -18.75 -7.58 0.03
CA ASN A 178 -19.87 -7.01 -0.73
C ASN A 178 -20.85 -6.21 0.15
N ASP A 179 -20.76 -6.35 1.49
CA ASP A 179 -21.55 -5.54 2.43
C ASP A 179 -20.95 -4.14 2.64
N ALA A 180 -19.70 -3.94 2.19
CA ALA A 180 -19.08 -2.62 2.20
C ALA A 180 -19.70 -1.73 1.10
N PRO A 181 -20.09 -0.49 1.41
CA PRO A 181 -20.64 0.42 0.41
C PRO A 181 -19.55 0.89 -0.56
N TRP A 182 -19.95 1.29 -1.77
CA TRP A 182 -19.09 2.09 -2.62
C TRP A 182 -18.75 3.40 -1.90
N ILE A 183 -17.48 3.78 -2.00
CA ILE A 183 -16.93 4.89 -1.24
C ILE A 183 -17.58 6.21 -1.66
N ASP A 184 -18.05 6.96 -0.69
CA ASP A 184 -18.44 8.36 -0.87
C ASP A 184 -17.18 9.22 -1.07
N ARG A 185 -16.81 9.42 -2.34
CA ARG A 185 -15.59 10.12 -2.74
C ARG A 185 -15.59 11.59 -2.31
N ASP A 186 -16.76 12.21 -2.29
CA ASP A 186 -16.91 13.62 -1.92
C ASP A 186 -16.64 13.80 -0.40
N LEU A 187 -17.07 12.84 0.43
CA LEU A 187 -16.78 12.82 1.88
C LEU A 187 -15.28 12.84 2.20
N VAL A 188 -14.47 12.19 1.37
CA VAL A 188 -13.03 12.00 1.62
C VAL A 188 -12.16 12.94 0.75
N HIS A 189 -12.74 13.97 0.17
CA HIS A 189 -12.03 14.96 -0.64
C HIS A 189 -11.13 14.34 -1.71
N TRP A 190 -11.72 13.46 -2.54
CA TRP A 190 -11.00 12.63 -3.52
C TRP A 190 -10.08 13.41 -4.46
N GLU A 191 -10.36 14.69 -4.72
CA GLU A 191 -9.57 15.57 -5.56
C GLU A 191 -8.12 15.74 -5.07
N LEU A 192 -7.89 15.64 -3.76
CA LEU A 192 -6.55 15.72 -3.16
C LEU A 192 -5.61 14.66 -3.73
N TYR A 193 -6.17 13.51 -4.13
CA TYR A 193 -5.43 12.34 -4.59
C TYR A 193 -5.47 12.18 -6.12
N ALA A 194 -6.45 12.78 -6.80
CA ALA A 194 -6.79 12.47 -8.17
C ALA A 194 -5.80 13.01 -9.20
N LYS A 195 -5.15 14.15 -8.91
CA LYS A 195 -4.28 14.87 -9.86
C LYS A 195 -2.82 14.92 -9.40
N LYS A 196 -2.56 14.91 -8.09
CA LYS A 196 -1.21 14.97 -7.52
C LYS A 196 -0.51 13.60 -7.44
N ASN A 197 -1.09 12.57 -8.03
CA ASN A 197 -0.53 11.22 -8.04
C ASN A 197 0.36 11.01 -9.27
N GLY A 198 1.65 10.82 -9.05
CA GLY A 198 2.65 10.61 -10.10
C GLY A 198 2.54 9.25 -10.82
N ASN A 199 1.81 8.29 -10.24
CA ASN A 199 1.68 6.94 -10.80
C ASN A 199 0.72 6.90 -11.99
N PHE A 200 -0.27 7.82 -12.04
CA PHE A 200 -1.23 7.86 -13.13
C PHE A 200 -0.64 8.53 -14.39
N ARG A 201 -0.83 7.88 -15.53
CA ARG A 201 -0.53 8.47 -16.84
C ARG A 201 -1.63 9.44 -17.25
N ARG A 202 -2.90 9.12 -16.91
CA ARG A 202 -4.08 9.91 -17.18
C ARG A 202 -4.74 10.37 -15.89
N THR A 203 -5.07 11.65 -15.80
CA THR A 203 -5.77 12.24 -14.66
C THR A 203 -7.12 12.80 -15.07
N PRO A 204 -8.11 12.81 -14.17
CA PRO A 204 -8.07 12.36 -12.79
C PRO A 204 -8.01 10.84 -12.67
N GLY A 205 -7.29 10.36 -11.64
CA GLY A 205 -7.18 8.94 -11.32
C GLY A 205 -7.65 8.65 -9.90
N THR A 206 -7.91 7.36 -9.60
CA THR A 206 -8.31 6.93 -8.25
C THR A 206 -7.91 5.48 -7.97
N TYR A 207 -8.21 5.02 -6.77
CA TYR A 207 -7.93 3.66 -6.30
C TYR A 207 -9.23 2.96 -5.90
N ILE A 208 -9.26 1.63 -6.09
CA ILE A 208 -10.25 0.70 -5.54
C ILE A 208 -9.54 -0.51 -4.97
N MET A 209 -10.27 -1.37 -4.29
CA MET A 209 -9.81 -2.71 -3.88
C MET A 209 -10.88 -3.75 -4.27
N SER A 210 -10.55 -4.63 -5.20
CA SER A 210 -11.39 -5.78 -5.58
C SER A 210 -11.34 -6.91 -4.57
N GLY A 211 -10.31 -6.96 -3.74
CA GLY A 211 -10.13 -8.01 -2.74
C GLY A 211 -9.19 -7.59 -1.60
N ARG A 212 -9.27 -8.32 -0.49
CA ARG A 212 -8.42 -8.20 0.70
C ARG A 212 -7.76 -9.53 0.98
N ASP A 213 -6.46 -9.66 0.80
CA ASP A 213 -5.59 -8.75 0.07
C ASP A 213 -4.88 -9.50 -1.06
N CYS A 214 -4.12 -10.55 -0.76
CA CYS A 214 -3.34 -11.33 -1.70
C CYS A 214 -3.69 -12.82 -1.59
N TRP A 215 -4.06 -13.45 -2.70
CA TRP A 215 -4.45 -14.87 -2.71
C TRP A 215 -3.31 -15.83 -2.32
N HIS A 216 -2.06 -15.36 -2.28
CA HIS A 216 -0.96 -16.15 -1.78
C HIS A 216 -0.82 -16.06 -0.25
N ALA A 217 -0.84 -14.86 0.33
CA ALA A 217 -0.83 -14.54 1.76
C ALA A 217 0.21 -15.31 2.61
N LYS A 218 1.37 -15.68 2.05
CA LYS A 218 2.39 -16.53 2.72
C LYS A 218 3.80 -15.95 2.70
N CYS A 219 4.02 -14.79 2.03
CA CYS A 219 5.36 -14.20 1.96
C CYS A 219 5.82 -13.79 3.36
N THR A 220 6.99 -14.31 3.79
CA THR A 220 7.49 -14.15 5.16
C THR A 220 7.86 -12.72 5.54
N PHE A 221 8.11 -11.86 4.56
CA PHE A 221 8.49 -10.45 4.75
C PHE A 221 7.31 -9.47 4.72
N CYS A 222 6.14 -9.91 4.24
CA CYS A 222 5.04 -9.02 3.91
C CYS A 222 4.19 -8.68 5.15
N SER A 223 4.15 -7.42 5.57
CA SER A 223 3.32 -6.96 6.69
C SER A 223 1.82 -7.17 6.44
N TRP A 224 1.40 -7.21 5.17
CA TRP A 224 0.01 -7.44 4.80
C TRP A 224 -0.49 -8.84 5.09
N THR A 225 0.40 -9.85 5.16
CA THR A 225 0.01 -11.19 5.64
C THR A 225 -0.36 -11.18 7.14
N THR A 226 0.09 -10.17 7.88
CA THR A 226 -0.29 -9.95 9.29
C THR A 226 -1.71 -9.38 9.39
N LEU A 227 -2.06 -8.46 8.50
CA LEU A 227 -3.40 -7.86 8.42
C LEU A 227 -4.43 -8.78 7.75
N TYR A 228 -4.03 -9.45 6.68
CA TYR A 228 -4.89 -10.26 5.81
C TYR A 228 -4.32 -11.67 5.60
N PRO A 229 -4.37 -12.53 6.62
CA PRO A 229 -3.92 -13.93 6.49
C PRO A 229 -4.83 -14.77 5.59
N THR A 230 -6.02 -14.28 5.24
CA THR A 230 -6.98 -14.93 4.34
C THR A 230 -7.34 -14.01 3.19
N TYR A 231 -7.63 -14.60 2.03
CA TYR A 231 -8.00 -13.86 0.83
C TYR A 231 -9.50 -13.88 0.59
N ARG A 232 -10.09 -12.72 0.36
CA ARG A 232 -11.50 -12.53 0.04
C ARG A 232 -11.64 -11.51 -1.07
N THR A 233 -12.66 -11.66 -1.90
CA THR A 233 -12.93 -10.77 -3.04
C THR A 233 -14.35 -10.22 -2.99
N ARG A 234 -14.51 -9.05 -3.58
CA ARG A 234 -15.81 -8.52 -3.96
C ARG A 234 -16.30 -9.22 -5.23
N ASP A 235 -17.59 -9.16 -5.48
CA ASP A 235 -18.17 -9.61 -6.75
C ASP A 235 -17.60 -8.79 -7.91
N ALA A 236 -17.21 -9.46 -9.00
CA ALA A 236 -16.62 -8.81 -10.15
C ALA A 236 -17.57 -7.81 -10.83
N ILE A 237 -18.87 -8.10 -10.84
CA ILE A 237 -19.89 -7.22 -11.44
C ILE A 237 -20.07 -5.98 -10.56
N ASP A 238 -20.16 -6.14 -9.22
CA ASP A 238 -20.26 -5.02 -8.28
C ASP A 238 -19.05 -4.07 -8.41
N VAL A 239 -17.84 -4.62 -8.59
CA VAL A 239 -16.64 -3.81 -8.83
C VAL A 239 -16.74 -3.03 -10.15
N VAL A 240 -17.27 -3.64 -11.21
CA VAL A 240 -17.49 -2.95 -12.50
C VAL A 240 -18.57 -1.87 -12.40
N ASP A 241 -19.63 -2.11 -11.60
CA ASP A 241 -20.67 -1.12 -11.33
C ASP A 241 -20.10 0.12 -10.63
N GLU A 242 -19.23 -0.08 -9.62
CA GLU A 242 -18.50 1.03 -8.98
C GLU A 242 -17.60 1.77 -9.99
N ILE A 243 -16.88 1.05 -10.84
CA ILE A 243 -16.01 1.66 -11.86
C ILE A 243 -16.83 2.50 -12.84
N GLU A 244 -17.98 2.02 -13.29
CA GLU A 244 -18.87 2.77 -14.19
C GLU A 244 -19.33 4.08 -13.54
N MET A 245 -19.77 4.02 -12.27
CA MET A 245 -20.13 5.20 -11.49
C MET A 245 -18.95 6.19 -11.35
N LEU A 246 -17.73 5.68 -11.09
CA LEU A 246 -16.53 6.53 -11.00
C LEU A 246 -16.21 7.25 -12.31
N VAL A 247 -16.38 6.56 -13.44
CA VAL A 247 -16.19 7.16 -14.77
C VAL A 247 -17.25 8.20 -15.07
N GLU A 248 -18.51 7.90 -14.78
CA GLU A 248 -19.65 8.76 -15.15
C GLU A 248 -19.78 9.98 -14.23
N LYS A 249 -19.73 9.77 -12.91
CA LYS A 249 -19.91 10.84 -11.92
C LYS A 249 -18.66 11.69 -11.74
N TYR A 250 -17.47 11.05 -11.65
CA TYR A 250 -16.22 11.74 -11.29
C TYR A 250 -15.26 11.94 -12.47
N GLY A 251 -15.60 11.42 -13.65
CA GLY A 251 -14.76 11.56 -14.84
C GLY A 251 -13.41 10.87 -14.72
N ILE A 252 -13.30 9.81 -13.92
CA ILE A 252 -12.06 9.07 -13.69
C ILE A 252 -11.55 8.49 -15.01
N ARG A 253 -10.26 8.68 -15.28
CA ARG A 253 -9.59 8.25 -16.53
C ARG A 253 -8.57 7.15 -16.33
N GLU A 254 -8.10 6.97 -15.10
CA GLU A 254 -7.18 5.90 -14.73
C GLU A 254 -7.49 5.41 -13.32
N LEU A 255 -7.44 4.10 -13.13
CA LEU A 255 -7.82 3.44 -11.90
C LEU A 255 -6.75 2.42 -11.52
N MET A 256 -6.29 2.45 -10.27
CA MET A 256 -5.44 1.42 -9.69
C MET A 256 -6.28 0.50 -8.79
N ASP A 257 -6.30 -0.79 -9.11
CA ASP A 257 -6.75 -1.79 -8.13
C ASP A 257 -5.62 -2.07 -7.16
N ASP A 258 -5.80 -1.64 -5.93
CA ASP A 258 -4.80 -1.71 -4.87
C ASP A 258 -4.91 -2.99 -4.01
N SER A 259 -5.65 -3.99 -4.45
CA SER A 259 -5.58 -5.34 -3.88
C SER A 259 -4.14 -5.86 -3.95
N GLY A 260 -3.68 -6.66 -2.97
CA GLY A 260 -2.33 -7.22 -2.97
C GLY A 260 -2.02 -8.10 -4.17
N SER A 261 -3.05 -8.68 -4.72
CA SER A 261 -3.04 -9.31 -6.03
C SER A 261 -4.44 -9.33 -6.60
N LEU A 262 -4.63 -8.81 -7.81
CA LEU A 262 -5.90 -8.85 -8.50
C LEU A 262 -6.43 -10.29 -8.56
N PRO A 263 -7.73 -10.53 -8.35
CA PRO A 263 -8.33 -11.85 -8.51
C PRO A 263 -8.10 -12.41 -9.91
N VAL A 264 -7.88 -13.71 -10.03
CA VAL A 264 -7.59 -14.39 -11.30
C VAL A 264 -8.67 -15.43 -11.64
N GLY A 265 -8.53 -16.12 -12.78
CA GLY A 265 -9.46 -17.14 -13.24
C GLY A 265 -10.81 -16.56 -13.64
N ALA A 266 -11.90 -17.22 -13.27
CA ALA A 266 -13.27 -16.83 -13.66
C ALA A 266 -13.62 -15.40 -13.23
N TRP A 267 -13.10 -14.92 -12.10
CA TRP A 267 -13.31 -13.55 -11.65
C TRP A 267 -12.72 -12.55 -12.65
N LEU A 268 -11.44 -12.74 -13.04
CA LEU A 268 -10.76 -11.88 -14.00
C LEU A 268 -11.47 -11.89 -15.36
N GLU A 269 -11.90 -13.07 -15.81
CA GLU A 269 -12.61 -13.21 -17.07
C GLU A 269 -13.94 -12.45 -17.05
N THR A 270 -14.73 -12.62 -15.99
CA THR A 270 -16.00 -11.89 -15.79
C THR A 270 -15.77 -10.38 -15.76
N PHE A 271 -14.82 -9.91 -14.96
CA PHE A 271 -14.46 -8.51 -14.85
C PHE A 271 -14.06 -7.89 -16.20
N CYS A 272 -13.13 -8.53 -16.92
CA CYS A 272 -12.66 -8.05 -18.20
C CYS A 272 -13.76 -7.99 -19.25
N ASN A 273 -14.57 -9.06 -19.35
CA ASN A 273 -15.66 -9.14 -20.32
C ASN A 273 -16.72 -8.08 -20.03
N GLU A 274 -17.03 -7.82 -18.76
CA GLU A 274 -18.02 -6.82 -18.38
C GLU A 274 -17.52 -5.37 -18.65
N ILE A 275 -16.26 -5.06 -18.37
CA ILE A 275 -15.61 -3.79 -18.76
C ILE A 275 -15.69 -3.56 -20.28
N ILE A 276 -15.44 -4.62 -21.06
CA ILE A 276 -15.52 -4.55 -22.54
C ILE A 276 -16.96 -4.36 -23.00
N ARG A 277 -17.90 -5.15 -22.45
CA ARG A 277 -19.32 -5.10 -22.79
C ARG A 277 -19.93 -3.70 -22.59
N ARG A 278 -19.55 -3.04 -21.48
CA ARG A 278 -19.99 -1.67 -21.15
C ARG A 278 -19.20 -0.57 -21.88
N GLY A 279 -18.16 -0.92 -22.64
CA GLY A 279 -17.32 0.03 -23.37
C GLY A 279 -16.44 0.91 -22.47
N LEU A 280 -16.26 0.56 -21.20
CA LEU A 280 -15.47 1.29 -20.23
C LEU A 280 -13.98 1.28 -20.60
N ASN A 281 -13.49 0.23 -21.26
CA ASN A 281 -12.12 0.11 -21.79
C ASN A 281 -11.71 1.24 -22.74
N LYS A 282 -12.67 1.96 -23.34
CA LYS A 282 -12.42 3.12 -24.22
C LYS A 282 -12.25 4.41 -23.40
N LYS A 283 -12.92 4.51 -22.25
CA LYS A 283 -12.96 5.69 -21.38
C LYS A 283 -11.85 5.68 -20.34
N LEU A 284 -11.50 4.52 -19.80
CA LEU A 284 -10.66 4.29 -18.63
C LEU A 284 -9.39 3.51 -18.98
N ARG A 285 -8.33 3.66 -18.15
CA ARG A 285 -7.20 2.74 -18.05
C ARG A 285 -7.18 2.13 -16.65
N ILE A 286 -6.78 0.86 -16.58
CA ILE A 286 -6.75 0.09 -15.34
C ILE A 286 -5.33 -0.35 -15.06
N ASP A 287 -4.91 -0.19 -13.83
CA ASP A 287 -3.64 -0.64 -13.29
C ASP A 287 -3.93 -1.61 -12.14
N CYS A 288 -3.07 -2.58 -11.89
CA CYS A 288 -3.26 -3.52 -10.81
C CYS A 288 -1.95 -4.09 -10.26
N ASN A 289 -1.99 -4.57 -9.03
CA ASN A 289 -0.98 -5.46 -8.49
C ASN A 289 -1.26 -6.89 -8.91
N MET A 290 -0.22 -7.66 -9.19
CA MET A 290 -0.33 -9.04 -9.64
C MET A 290 0.86 -9.89 -9.18
N ARG A 291 0.71 -11.20 -9.22
CA ARG A 291 1.78 -12.18 -9.01
C ARG A 291 2.07 -12.93 -10.30
N PHE A 292 3.34 -13.22 -10.54
CA PHE A 292 3.74 -14.10 -11.64
C PHE A 292 3.30 -15.56 -11.45
N GLY A 293 3.33 -16.34 -12.52
CA GLY A 293 3.14 -17.78 -12.51
C GLY A 293 1.66 -18.24 -12.48
N ARG A 294 0.69 -17.33 -12.61
CA ARG A 294 -0.75 -17.67 -12.62
C ARG A 294 -1.49 -17.29 -13.90
N LEU A 295 -1.03 -16.27 -14.59
CA LEU A 295 -1.63 -15.82 -15.84
C LEU A 295 -1.03 -16.57 -17.03
N LYS A 296 -1.87 -16.91 -17.99
CA LYS A 296 -1.50 -17.37 -19.32
C LYS A 296 -1.36 -16.16 -20.26
N TYR A 297 -0.81 -16.35 -21.44
CA TYR A 297 -0.67 -15.26 -22.42
C TYR A 297 -2.04 -14.67 -22.82
N GLU A 298 -3.04 -15.53 -22.95
CA GLU A 298 -4.42 -15.15 -23.28
C GLU A 298 -5.03 -14.23 -22.22
N ASP A 299 -4.69 -14.43 -20.94
CA ASP A 299 -5.16 -13.54 -19.86
C ASP A 299 -4.60 -12.13 -20.01
N TYR A 300 -3.31 -12.00 -20.36
CA TYR A 300 -2.70 -10.68 -20.63
C TYR A 300 -3.34 -10.00 -21.84
N LEU A 301 -3.68 -10.76 -22.90
CA LEU A 301 -4.39 -10.22 -24.06
C LEU A 301 -5.80 -9.75 -23.69
N LEU A 302 -6.52 -10.52 -22.86
CA LEU A 302 -7.84 -10.16 -22.37
C LEU A 302 -7.78 -8.91 -21.49
N MET A 303 -6.84 -8.83 -20.55
CA MET A 303 -6.59 -7.64 -19.73
C MET A 303 -6.33 -6.41 -20.62
N ARG A 304 -5.46 -6.54 -21.63
CA ARG A 304 -5.19 -5.44 -22.55
C ARG A 304 -6.44 -4.97 -23.28
N LYS A 305 -7.28 -5.90 -23.75
CA LYS A 305 -8.56 -5.61 -24.43
C LYS A 305 -9.54 -4.92 -23.46
N ALA A 306 -9.54 -5.29 -22.20
CA ALA A 306 -10.33 -4.65 -21.14
C ALA A 306 -9.80 -3.28 -20.69
N GLY A 307 -8.68 -2.80 -21.25
CA GLY A 307 -8.17 -1.45 -20.98
C GLY A 307 -7.08 -1.40 -19.90
N PHE A 308 -6.58 -2.54 -19.43
CA PHE A 308 -5.42 -2.53 -18.54
C PHE A 308 -4.23 -1.86 -19.22
N ARG A 309 -3.51 -1.05 -18.47
CA ARG A 309 -2.30 -0.35 -18.90
C ARG A 309 -1.07 -0.91 -18.21
N LEU A 310 -1.11 -1.02 -16.89
CA LEU A 310 0.03 -1.37 -16.06
C LEU A 310 -0.30 -2.57 -15.18
N VAL A 311 0.67 -3.49 -15.10
CA VAL A 311 0.65 -4.57 -14.12
C VAL A 311 1.90 -4.44 -13.24
N LEU A 312 1.70 -4.33 -11.93
CA LEU A 312 2.76 -4.25 -10.94
C LEU A 312 3.03 -5.64 -10.36
N PHE A 313 4.28 -6.09 -10.45
CA PHE A 313 4.71 -7.39 -9.96
C PHE A 313 5.85 -7.25 -8.94
N GLY A 314 5.71 -7.95 -7.82
CA GLY A 314 6.84 -8.15 -6.91
C GLY A 314 7.74 -9.28 -7.40
N VAL A 315 9.03 -8.97 -7.64
CA VAL A 315 10.08 -9.95 -7.95
C VAL A 315 10.89 -10.27 -6.70
N GLU A 316 11.31 -9.26 -6.02
CA GLU A 316 12.13 -9.16 -4.80
C GLU A 316 13.59 -9.53 -5.05
N SER A 317 13.91 -10.72 -5.56
CA SER A 317 15.26 -11.17 -5.87
C SER A 317 15.27 -12.05 -7.12
N ALA A 318 16.39 -12.07 -7.84
CA ALA A 318 16.66 -13.03 -8.94
C ALA A 318 17.34 -14.32 -8.45
N ASN A 319 17.41 -14.53 -7.14
CA ASN A 319 18.01 -15.72 -6.56
C ASN A 319 16.91 -16.64 -6.03
N GLN A 320 16.82 -17.84 -6.62
CA GLN A 320 15.75 -18.79 -6.27
C GLN A 320 15.74 -19.12 -4.77
N LYS A 321 16.92 -19.30 -4.16
CA LYS A 321 17.04 -19.56 -2.71
C LYS A 321 16.40 -18.47 -1.86
N THR A 322 16.49 -17.22 -2.27
CA THR A 322 15.85 -16.09 -1.57
C THR A 322 14.34 -16.10 -1.76
N LEU A 323 13.85 -16.39 -2.96
CA LEU A 323 12.41 -16.50 -3.21
C LEU A 323 11.80 -17.67 -2.43
N ASP A 324 12.51 -18.80 -2.32
CA ASP A 324 12.09 -19.97 -1.54
C ASP A 324 12.05 -19.63 -0.04
N ARG A 325 13.08 -18.96 0.49
CA ARG A 325 13.12 -18.50 1.89
C ARG A 325 12.01 -17.52 2.22
N PHE A 326 11.64 -16.68 1.29
CA PHE A 326 10.49 -15.78 1.42
C PHE A 326 9.15 -16.49 1.28
N VAL A 327 9.13 -17.78 1.00
CA VAL A 327 7.91 -18.56 0.72
C VAL A 327 7.07 -17.87 -0.37
N LYS A 328 7.77 -17.29 -1.37
CA LYS A 328 7.11 -16.50 -2.40
C LYS A 328 6.40 -17.38 -3.44
N ALA A 329 6.75 -18.69 -3.52
CA ALA A 329 6.20 -19.64 -4.50
C ALA A 329 6.26 -19.08 -5.94
N LEU A 330 7.44 -18.58 -6.31
CA LEU A 330 7.74 -17.96 -7.59
C LEU A 330 9.06 -18.54 -8.12
N LYS A 331 9.10 -18.94 -9.39
CA LYS A 331 10.32 -19.30 -10.09
C LYS A 331 10.86 -18.08 -10.84
N VAL A 332 12.17 -17.91 -10.84
CA VAL A 332 12.81 -16.78 -11.54
C VAL A 332 12.48 -16.78 -13.03
N GLU A 333 12.36 -17.98 -13.65
CA GLU A 333 11.98 -18.15 -15.06
C GLU A 333 10.57 -17.65 -15.36
N ASP A 334 9.63 -17.79 -14.42
CA ASP A 334 8.26 -17.30 -14.57
C ASP A 334 8.21 -15.77 -14.59
N VAL A 335 9.16 -15.09 -13.94
CA VAL A 335 9.28 -13.62 -13.98
C VAL A 335 9.62 -13.16 -15.40
N GLU A 336 10.64 -13.76 -16.01
CA GLU A 336 11.08 -13.40 -17.35
C GLU A 336 9.97 -13.63 -18.38
N LYS A 337 9.37 -14.81 -18.33
CA LYS A 337 8.26 -15.22 -19.20
C LYS A 337 7.03 -14.33 -19.03
N GLY A 338 6.65 -14.02 -17.77
CA GLY A 338 5.50 -13.15 -17.49
C GLY A 338 5.73 -11.71 -17.97
N CYS A 339 6.93 -11.16 -17.78
CA CYS A 339 7.29 -9.83 -18.30
C CYS A 339 7.25 -9.80 -19.84
N GLU A 340 7.79 -10.80 -20.51
CA GLU A 340 7.75 -10.93 -21.97
C GLU A 340 6.31 -11.00 -22.48
N TRP A 341 5.46 -11.83 -21.86
CA TRP A 341 4.06 -11.98 -22.25
C TRP A 341 3.25 -10.70 -22.03
N ALA A 342 3.42 -10.04 -20.87
CA ALA A 342 2.76 -8.77 -20.61
C ALA A 342 3.16 -7.70 -21.64
N HIS A 343 4.48 -7.59 -21.94
CA HIS A 343 4.99 -6.69 -22.96
C HIS A 343 4.43 -7.01 -24.35
N LYS A 344 4.43 -8.27 -24.78
CA LYS A 344 3.87 -8.70 -26.08
C LYS A 344 2.37 -8.41 -26.17
N ALA A 345 1.65 -8.51 -25.07
CA ALA A 345 0.23 -8.12 -25.00
C ALA A 345 0.02 -6.59 -25.02
N GLY A 346 1.08 -5.79 -24.91
CA GLY A 346 1.03 -4.32 -24.92
C GLY A 346 0.72 -3.71 -23.57
N LEU A 347 1.01 -4.42 -22.48
CA LEU A 347 0.92 -3.92 -21.11
C LEU A 347 2.25 -3.33 -20.66
N ASP A 348 2.19 -2.26 -19.87
CA ASP A 348 3.33 -1.78 -19.11
C ASP A 348 3.54 -2.69 -17.89
N VAL A 349 4.81 -2.93 -17.54
CA VAL A 349 5.18 -3.73 -16.37
C VAL A 349 5.96 -2.86 -15.40
N HIS A 350 5.51 -2.82 -14.15
CA HIS A 350 6.27 -2.28 -13.02
C HIS A 350 6.79 -3.44 -12.16
N LEU A 351 8.08 -3.39 -11.80
CA LEU A 351 8.71 -4.43 -11.00
C LEU A 351 9.21 -3.87 -9.68
N THR A 352 9.04 -4.63 -8.60
CA THR A 352 9.68 -4.32 -7.32
C THR A 352 10.78 -5.32 -7.00
N PHE A 353 11.91 -4.80 -6.49
CA PHE A 353 13.06 -5.57 -6.03
C PHE A 353 13.42 -5.17 -4.60
N MET A 354 13.93 -6.12 -3.83
CA MET A 354 14.40 -5.92 -2.47
C MET A 354 15.88 -6.26 -2.36
N PHE A 355 16.62 -5.49 -1.59
CA PHE A 355 18.05 -5.66 -1.34
C PHE A 355 18.32 -5.62 0.16
N GLY A 356 19.52 -6.07 0.57
CA GLY A 356 19.89 -6.07 1.99
C GLY A 356 19.28 -7.23 2.77
N HIS A 357 19.14 -8.38 2.11
CA HIS A 357 18.80 -9.63 2.81
C HIS A 357 19.99 -10.11 3.64
N ALA A 358 19.76 -10.56 4.86
CA ALA A 358 20.81 -11.03 5.77
C ALA A 358 21.65 -12.20 5.22
N TRP A 359 21.15 -12.89 4.20
CA TRP A 359 21.76 -14.08 3.59
C TRP A 359 22.24 -13.89 2.15
N GLU A 360 22.13 -12.68 1.59
CA GLU A 360 22.67 -12.36 0.28
C GLU A 360 23.96 -11.53 0.39
N GLY A 361 24.97 -11.95 -0.35
CA GLY A 361 26.23 -11.24 -0.51
C GLY A 361 26.29 -10.46 -1.83
N PRO A 362 27.48 -9.94 -2.18
CA PRO A 362 27.68 -9.18 -3.42
C PRO A 362 27.33 -9.95 -4.70
N GLU A 363 27.52 -11.26 -4.72
CA GLU A 363 27.26 -12.09 -5.91
C GLU A 363 25.76 -12.21 -6.17
N GLU A 364 24.96 -12.52 -5.13
CA GLU A 364 23.50 -12.62 -5.24
C GLU A 364 22.88 -11.27 -5.60
N MET A 365 23.36 -10.18 -5.00
CA MET A 365 22.92 -8.83 -5.37
C MET A 365 23.28 -8.51 -6.82
N ALA A 366 24.48 -8.83 -7.27
CA ALA A 366 24.90 -8.62 -8.66
C ALA A 366 24.06 -9.45 -9.64
N ASN A 367 23.62 -10.65 -9.26
CA ASN A 367 22.69 -11.45 -10.05
C ASN A 367 21.34 -10.72 -10.22
N THR A 368 20.78 -10.21 -9.13
CA THR A 368 19.52 -9.44 -9.17
C THR A 368 19.66 -8.15 -9.98
N VAL A 369 20.79 -7.45 -9.88
CA VAL A 369 21.09 -6.25 -10.70
C VAL A 369 21.14 -6.61 -12.19
N ARG A 370 21.87 -7.68 -12.56
CA ARG A 370 21.96 -8.14 -13.97
C ARG A 370 20.57 -8.48 -14.53
N PHE A 371 19.77 -9.19 -13.74
CA PHE A 371 18.42 -9.58 -14.12
C PHE A 371 17.50 -8.38 -14.33
N ALA A 372 17.44 -7.45 -13.39
CA ALA A 372 16.64 -6.22 -13.51
C ALA A 372 17.05 -5.39 -14.76
N ARG A 373 18.36 -5.25 -14.99
CA ARG A 373 18.89 -4.54 -16.16
C ARG A 373 18.58 -5.24 -17.48
N LYS A 374 18.57 -6.58 -17.51
CA LYS A 374 18.15 -7.38 -18.67
C LYS A 374 16.68 -7.08 -19.02
N LEU A 375 15.78 -7.11 -18.02
CA LEU A 375 14.37 -6.85 -18.24
C LEU A 375 14.11 -5.43 -18.77
N LEU A 376 14.83 -4.42 -18.23
CA LEU A 376 14.78 -3.04 -18.74
C LEU A 376 15.32 -2.92 -20.18
N ALA A 377 16.46 -3.56 -20.48
CA ALA A 377 17.08 -3.50 -21.79
C ALA A 377 16.24 -4.17 -22.89
N ASN A 378 15.46 -5.20 -22.54
CA ASN A 378 14.53 -5.85 -23.46
C ASN A 378 13.19 -5.08 -23.61
N GLY A 379 12.99 -4.00 -22.86
CA GLY A 379 11.71 -3.28 -22.83
C GLY A 379 10.58 -4.03 -22.10
N TRP A 380 10.90 -5.15 -21.43
CA TRP A 380 9.93 -5.97 -20.72
C TRP A 380 9.52 -5.41 -19.35
N ALA A 381 10.28 -4.47 -18.82
CA ALA A 381 9.93 -3.67 -17.68
C ALA A 381 9.89 -2.19 -18.07
N SER A 382 8.75 -1.54 -17.84
CA SER A 382 8.56 -0.11 -18.12
C SER A 382 9.10 0.75 -16.99
N THR A 383 8.85 0.33 -15.76
CA THR A 383 9.33 0.99 -14.53
C THR A 383 9.73 -0.06 -13.50
N LEU A 384 10.53 0.34 -12.52
CA LEU A 384 10.85 -0.50 -11.36
C LEU A 384 11.11 0.34 -10.13
N GLN A 385 11.01 -0.31 -8.97
CA GLN A 385 11.36 0.23 -7.66
C GLN A 385 12.25 -0.75 -6.92
N CYS A 386 13.28 -0.23 -6.26
CA CYS A 386 14.13 -1.00 -5.35
C CYS A 386 13.91 -0.50 -3.93
N THR A 387 13.83 -1.43 -2.97
CA THR A 387 13.68 -1.13 -1.55
C THR A 387 14.67 -1.93 -0.73
N LEU A 388 14.94 -1.49 0.48
CA LEU A 388 15.64 -2.31 1.47
C LEU A 388 14.66 -3.32 2.10
N THR A 389 15.17 -4.46 2.48
CA THR A 389 14.42 -5.45 3.24
C THR A 389 14.21 -4.96 4.65
N ILE A 390 12.97 -4.68 4.99
CA ILE A 390 12.57 -4.31 6.34
C ILE A 390 11.68 -5.43 6.91
N PRO A 391 12.13 -6.13 7.94
CA PRO A 391 11.30 -7.09 8.66
C PRO A 391 10.34 -6.33 9.57
N TYR A 392 9.13 -6.10 9.12
CA TYR A 392 8.12 -5.41 9.93
C TYR A 392 7.59 -6.31 11.04
N PRO A 393 7.25 -5.75 12.22
CA PRO A 393 6.65 -6.49 13.32
C PRO A 393 5.45 -7.34 12.89
N GLY A 394 5.28 -8.50 13.51
CA GLY A 394 4.22 -9.46 13.19
C GLY A 394 4.53 -10.40 12.03
N THR A 395 5.49 -10.06 11.14
CA THR A 395 5.88 -10.92 10.03
C THR A 395 6.73 -12.11 10.50
N PRO A 396 6.66 -13.28 9.81
CA PRO A 396 7.55 -14.40 10.11
C PRO A 396 9.03 -14.03 10.03
N LEU A 397 9.43 -13.19 9.09
CA LEU A 397 10.80 -12.71 8.93
C LEU A 397 11.29 -11.90 10.15
N PHE A 398 10.42 -11.04 10.70
CA PHE A 398 10.74 -10.29 11.91
C PHE A 398 11.03 -11.23 13.08
N LYS A 399 10.12 -12.19 13.32
CA LYS A 399 10.25 -13.16 14.41
C LYS A 399 11.51 -14.02 14.29
N GLU A 400 11.82 -14.47 13.05
CA GLU A 400 13.03 -15.23 12.76
C GLU A 400 14.28 -14.43 13.09
N LEU A 401 14.37 -13.19 12.60
CA LEU A 401 15.55 -12.33 12.78
C LEU A 401 15.69 -11.84 14.23
N GLU A 402 14.59 -11.53 14.90
CA GLU A 402 14.58 -11.16 16.31
C GLU A 402 15.14 -12.30 17.17
N ALA A 403 14.61 -13.53 17.01
CA ALA A 403 15.06 -14.72 17.74
C ALA A 403 16.54 -15.06 17.48
N ALA A 404 17.03 -14.79 16.27
CA ALA A 404 18.42 -15.02 15.88
C ALA A 404 19.37 -13.86 16.25
N GLY A 405 18.90 -12.77 16.89
CA GLY A 405 19.69 -11.55 17.13
C GLY A 405 20.14 -10.87 15.84
N GLY A 406 19.40 -11.08 14.75
CA GLY A 406 19.68 -10.58 13.41
C GLY A 406 19.16 -9.15 13.15
N LEU A 407 18.44 -8.56 14.10
CA LEU A 407 18.04 -7.17 14.03
C LEU A 407 19.16 -6.25 14.51
N HIS A 408 19.38 -5.16 13.80
CA HIS A 408 20.37 -4.16 14.15
C HIS A 408 19.81 -3.16 15.17
N THR A 409 18.51 -2.88 15.05
CA THR A 409 17.79 -1.90 15.88
C THR A 409 16.33 -2.32 16.06
N LEU A 410 15.73 -1.90 17.15
CA LEU A 410 14.29 -1.92 17.43
C LEU A 410 13.73 -0.50 17.54
N ASP A 411 14.49 0.51 17.08
CA ASP A 411 13.99 1.86 16.96
C ASP A 411 13.07 1.94 15.72
N TRP A 412 11.77 2.04 15.94
CA TRP A 412 10.77 2.06 14.87
C TRP A 412 10.95 3.22 13.90
N ASP A 413 11.54 4.35 14.30
CA ASP A 413 11.83 5.48 13.40
C ASP A 413 12.84 5.15 12.30
N GLU A 414 13.58 4.02 12.43
CA GLU A 414 14.55 3.54 11.46
C GLU A 414 13.97 2.55 10.43
N TYR A 415 12.71 2.08 10.62
CA TYR A 415 12.05 1.11 9.74
C TYR A 415 11.50 1.74 8.45
N ASP A 416 12.05 2.86 8.01
CA ASP A 416 11.59 3.71 6.91
C ASP A 416 12.24 3.42 5.55
N MET A 417 12.86 2.27 5.38
CA MET A 417 13.53 1.80 4.15
C MET A 417 14.76 2.61 3.70
N ARG A 418 15.28 3.54 4.51
CA ARG A 418 16.46 4.34 4.14
C ARG A 418 17.78 3.66 4.50
N ARG A 419 17.76 2.79 5.49
CA ARG A 419 18.91 1.97 5.92
C ARG A 419 18.46 0.56 6.26
N ALA A 420 19.40 -0.38 6.24
CA ALA A 420 19.13 -1.73 6.71
C ALA A 420 18.93 -1.73 8.23
N VAL A 421 17.83 -2.30 8.69
CA VAL A 421 17.55 -2.54 10.12
C VAL A 421 17.93 -3.96 10.53
N THR A 422 18.41 -4.75 9.57
CA THR A 422 18.92 -6.11 9.77
C THR A 422 20.44 -6.14 9.69
N ARG A 423 21.06 -7.05 10.45
CA ARG A 423 22.47 -7.36 10.28
C ARG A 423 22.66 -8.05 8.93
N THR A 424 23.54 -7.53 8.09
CA THR A 424 23.87 -8.06 6.77
C THR A 424 25.34 -8.49 6.75
N PRO A 425 25.67 -9.66 7.35
CA PRO A 425 27.06 -10.06 7.57
C PRO A 425 27.84 -10.31 6.28
N LEU A 426 27.14 -10.53 5.18
CA LEU A 426 27.75 -10.85 3.88
C LEU A 426 27.91 -9.61 2.96
N ALA A 427 27.31 -8.48 3.31
CA ALA A 427 27.38 -7.25 2.54
C ALA A 427 27.31 -6.01 3.41
N SER A 428 28.14 -5.03 3.10
CA SER A 428 28.10 -3.70 3.73
C SER A 428 26.93 -2.86 3.23
N GLU A 429 26.51 -1.87 4.00
CA GLU A 429 25.47 -0.92 3.57
C GLU A 429 25.85 -0.20 2.26
N ALA A 430 27.14 0.12 2.07
CA ALA A 430 27.64 0.75 0.87
C ALA A 430 27.50 -0.15 -0.38
N GLU A 431 27.77 -1.45 -0.24
CA GLU A 431 27.57 -2.42 -1.33
C GLU A 431 26.09 -2.57 -1.69
N ILE A 432 25.21 -2.61 -0.70
CA ILE A 432 23.76 -2.68 -0.90
C ILE A 432 23.26 -1.42 -1.64
N LYS A 433 23.64 -0.24 -1.20
CA LYS A 433 23.30 1.04 -1.86
C LYS A 433 23.86 1.09 -3.29
N CYS A 434 25.09 0.64 -3.49
CA CYS A 434 25.70 0.55 -4.83
C CYS A 434 24.90 -0.37 -5.76
N ALA A 435 24.44 -1.52 -5.27
CA ALA A 435 23.62 -2.45 -6.05
C ALA A 435 22.30 -1.81 -6.49
N ILE A 436 21.59 -1.14 -5.56
CA ILE A 436 20.36 -0.39 -5.85
C ILE A 436 20.61 0.69 -6.92
N GLN A 437 21.67 1.49 -6.75
CA GLN A 437 22.03 2.52 -7.73
C GLN A 437 22.32 1.93 -9.11
N GLN A 438 22.97 0.76 -9.18
CA GLN A 438 23.26 0.08 -10.46
C GLN A 438 21.97 -0.38 -11.17
N VAL A 439 20.93 -0.79 -10.42
CA VAL A 439 19.61 -1.08 -11.02
C VAL A 439 19.04 0.19 -11.64
N TYR A 440 19.00 1.31 -10.89
CA TYR A 440 18.46 2.58 -11.40
C TYR A 440 19.25 3.12 -12.61
N ARG A 441 20.58 2.94 -12.63
CA ARG A 441 21.39 3.26 -13.82
C ARG A 441 21.00 2.41 -15.03
N GLY A 442 20.35 1.26 -14.84
CA GLY A 442 19.78 0.43 -15.92
C GLY A 442 18.79 1.19 -16.79
N PHE A 443 18.10 2.20 -16.25
CA PHE A 443 17.20 3.07 -17.02
C PHE A 443 17.91 3.93 -18.07
N LEU A 444 19.20 4.17 -17.91
CA LEU A 444 20.03 4.98 -18.82
C LEU A 444 20.70 4.15 -19.90
N GLN A 445 20.48 2.83 -19.97
CA GLN A 445 21.02 2.00 -21.01
C GLN A 445 20.44 2.40 -22.39
N PRO A 446 21.25 2.44 -23.47
CA PRO A 446 20.78 2.87 -24.80
C PRO A 446 19.55 2.11 -25.28
N ARG A 447 19.49 0.79 -25.06
CA ARG A 447 18.32 -0.03 -25.44
C ARG A 447 17.08 0.33 -24.63
N ALA A 448 17.20 0.58 -23.33
CA ALA A 448 16.07 0.98 -22.49
C ALA A 448 15.54 2.37 -22.90
N LEU A 449 16.43 3.30 -23.24
CA LEU A 449 16.06 4.63 -23.77
C LEU A 449 15.36 4.52 -25.12
N TRP A 450 15.87 3.66 -26.01
CA TRP A 450 15.25 3.40 -27.32
C TRP A 450 13.81 2.88 -27.18
N HIS A 451 13.59 1.88 -26.32
CA HIS A 451 12.24 1.34 -26.08
C HIS A 451 11.29 2.42 -25.54
N ARG A 452 11.76 3.31 -24.68
CA ARG A 452 10.94 4.43 -24.18
C ARG A 452 10.60 5.43 -25.27
N PHE A 453 11.59 5.80 -26.07
CA PHE A 453 11.38 6.71 -27.20
C PHE A 453 10.35 6.15 -28.17
N THR A 454 10.48 4.88 -28.55
CA THR A 454 9.54 4.22 -29.49
C THR A 454 8.15 3.96 -28.90
N SER A 455 8.01 3.90 -27.56
CA SER A 455 6.72 3.73 -26.90
C SER A 455 5.98 5.05 -26.61
N THR A 456 6.65 6.19 -26.79
CA THR A 456 6.05 7.52 -26.60
C THR A 456 5.17 7.87 -27.80
N ARG A 457 3.86 8.01 -27.56
CA ARG A 457 2.87 8.27 -28.63
C ARG A 457 1.98 9.48 -28.36
N THR A 458 1.93 9.97 -27.12
CA THR A 458 1.02 11.05 -26.71
C THR A 458 1.72 12.07 -25.82
N LEU A 459 1.16 13.28 -25.69
CA LEU A 459 1.63 14.29 -24.75
C LEU A 459 1.55 13.81 -23.30
N PHE A 460 0.60 12.93 -22.97
CA PHE A 460 0.52 12.31 -21.64
C PHE A 460 1.74 11.44 -21.34
N ASP A 461 2.26 10.73 -22.36
CA ASP A 461 3.48 9.92 -22.20
C ASP A 461 4.70 10.80 -21.91
N LEU A 462 4.84 11.93 -22.60
CA LEU A 462 5.92 12.89 -22.33
C LEU A 462 5.86 13.43 -20.89
N GLY A 463 4.65 13.82 -20.43
CA GLY A 463 4.44 14.27 -19.05
C GLY A 463 4.76 13.18 -18.02
N PHE A 464 4.39 11.92 -18.30
CA PHE A 464 4.69 10.79 -17.44
C PHE A 464 6.20 10.52 -17.36
N TYR A 465 6.90 10.49 -18.50
CA TYR A 465 8.36 10.28 -18.52
C TYR A 465 9.13 11.44 -17.88
N TYR A 466 8.66 12.67 -18.02
CA TYR A 466 9.24 13.82 -17.31
C TYR A 466 9.14 13.66 -15.78
N ARG A 467 7.96 13.27 -15.27
CA ARG A 467 7.78 12.97 -13.85
C ARG A 467 8.67 11.81 -13.41
N GLY A 468 8.74 10.73 -14.21
CA GLY A 468 9.57 9.56 -13.95
C GLY A 468 11.07 9.90 -13.90
N LEU A 469 11.56 10.77 -14.79
CA LEU A 469 12.96 11.24 -14.76
C LEU A 469 13.26 12.02 -13.48
N ARG A 470 12.34 12.89 -13.05
CA ARG A 470 12.48 13.64 -11.79
C ARG A 470 12.48 12.71 -10.57
N SER A 471 11.66 11.64 -10.57
CA SER A 471 11.66 10.62 -9.52
C SER A 471 12.96 9.81 -9.53
N LEU A 472 13.47 9.43 -10.70
CA LEU A 472 14.74 8.71 -10.84
C LEU A 472 15.91 9.51 -10.23
N ILE A 473 15.96 10.83 -10.49
CA ILE A 473 16.98 11.71 -9.91
C ILE A 473 16.83 11.73 -8.38
N GLY A 474 15.60 11.81 -7.86
CA GLY A 474 15.32 11.73 -6.42
C GLY A 474 15.85 10.44 -5.80
N HIS A 475 15.51 9.28 -6.37
CA HIS A 475 15.97 7.98 -5.88
C HIS A 475 17.50 7.82 -5.93
N LEU A 476 18.18 8.35 -6.96
CA LEU A 476 19.63 8.32 -7.01
C LEU A 476 20.29 9.20 -5.92
N VAL A 477 19.58 10.20 -5.44
CA VAL A 477 20.02 11.05 -4.31
C VAL A 477 19.71 10.42 -2.96
N ASP A 478 18.53 9.78 -2.80
CA ASP A 478 18.08 9.17 -1.56
C ASP A 478 18.94 7.96 -1.12
N PHE A 479 19.65 7.33 -2.08
CA PHE A 479 20.59 6.22 -1.83
C PHE A 479 22.08 6.62 -1.95
N LYS A 480 22.40 7.92 -1.79
CA LYS A 480 23.80 8.36 -1.69
C LYS A 480 24.39 8.16 -0.30
#